data_5510e533f67cd0dcfacb3c941e9a63dd
#
_entry.id   5510e533f67cd0dcfacb3c941e9a63dd
#
_cell.length_a   1.000
_cell.length_b   1.000
_cell.length_c   1.000
_cell.angle_alpha   90.00
_cell.angle_beta   90.00
_cell.angle_gamma   90.00
#
_symmetry.space_group_name_H-M   'P 1'
#
loop_
_entity.id
_entity.type
_entity.pdbx_description
1 polymer ?
#
loop_
_entity_poly.entity_id
_entity_poly.type
_entity_poly.pdbx_seq_one_letter_code
_entity_poly.pdbx_strand_id
1 'polypeptide(L)'
;INMIAKKFKLEDILELSPDKLTNSEKEKVMIASALIHKPKILLLDESIYKLNASDKKLIFKVLKEYQKEYKLTIILITHDLEDTLLSDNILVLDKGKIVMYDTKEKIYQDEKLEKLGFNLPFIVKLSHNLMLYDLLDKVYFDSGEVMDKLWP
;
A
#
# COMPACT_ATOMS: atom_id res chain seq x y z
N ILE A 1 10.34 16.04 15.99
CA ILE A 1 9.95 14.71 16.49
C ILE A 1 8.44 14.72 16.81
N ASN A 2 7.94 15.59 17.68
CA ASN A 2 6.54 15.58 18.17
C ASN A 2 5.49 15.60 17.05
N MET A 3 5.72 16.36 15.97
CA MET A 3 4.77 16.46 14.86
C MET A 3 4.62 15.12 14.11
N ILE A 4 5.72 14.40 13.87
CA ILE A 4 5.66 13.11 13.18
C ILE A 4 5.13 12.02 14.13
N ALA A 5 5.51 12.04 15.40
CA ALA A 5 4.97 11.14 16.41
C ALA A 5 3.44 11.22 16.46
N LYS A 6 2.88 12.43 16.46
CA LYS A 6 1.42 12.65 16.38
C LYS A 6 0.79 12.07 15.13
N LYS A 7 1.43 12.24 13.95
CA LYS A 7 0.92 11.67 12.68
C LYS A 7 0.82 10.15 12.73
N PHE A 8 1.78 9.48 13.40
CA PHE A 8 1.83 8.03 13.54
C PHE A 8 1.16 7.49 14.82
N LYS A 9 0.59 8.39 15.66
CA LYS A 9 -0.01 8.03 16.98
C LYS A 9 0.99 7.31 17.87
N LEU A 10 2.15 7.91 18.05
CA LEU A 10 3.27 7.37 18.84
C LEU A 10 3.53 8.15 20.12
N GLU A 11 2.67 9.15 20.44
CA GLU A 11 2.91 10.07 21.57
C GLU A 11 3.08 9.32 22.89
N ASP A 12 2.26 8.31 23.14
CA ASP A 12 2.22 7.58 24.41
C ASP A 12 3.42 6.63 24.59
N ILE A 13 4.20 6.40 23.53
CA ILE A 13 5.32 5.45 23.56
C ILE A 13 6.69 6.10 23.39
N LEU A 14 6.76 7.43 23.29
CA LEU A 14 8.03 8.15 23.07
C LEU A 14 9.09 7.89 24.15
N GLU A 15 8.66 7.67 25.38
CA GLU A 15 9.54 7.43 26.52
C GLU A 15 9.77 5.93 26.80
N LEU A 16 9.18 5.05 25.98
CA LEU A 16 9.35 3.62 26.17
C LEU A 16 10.64 3.11 25.51
N SER A 17 11.27 2.16 26.17
CA SER A 17 12.41 1.44 25.60
C SER A 17 11.95 0.58 24.40
N PRO A 18 12.75 0.47 23.31
CA PRO A 18 12.38 -0.25 22.09
C PRO A 18 11.98 -1.72 22.29
N ASP A 19 12.49 -2.38 23.34
CA ASP A 19 12.14 -3.75 23.70
C ASP A 19 10.70 -3.90 24.20
N LYS A 20 10.10 -2.81 24.70
CA LYS A 20 8.71 -2.78 25.19
C LYS A 20 7.69 -2.49 24.10
N LEU A 21 8.14 -2.12 22.90
CA LEU A 21 7.26 -1.82 21.78
C LEU A 21 6.76 -3.10 21.11
N THR A 22 5.50 -3.09 20.72
CA THR A 22 4.92 -4.11 19.84
C THR A 22 5.57 -4.06 18.44
N ASN A 23 5.42 -5.11 17.63
CA ASN A 23 5.94 -5.12 16.28
C ASN A 23 5.35 -3.99 15.42
N SER A 24 4.06 -3.70 15.56
CA SER A 24 3.41 -2.60 14.83
C SER A 24 3.97 -1.23 15.24
N GLU A 25 4.21 -1.01 16.54
CA GLU A 25 4.81 0.25 17.03
C GLU A 25 6.24 0.40 16.53
N LYS A 26 7.04 -0.68 16.54
CA LYS A 26 8.41 -0.68 15.96
C LYS A 26 8.42 -0.26 14.51
N GLU A 27 7.55 -0.86 13.68
CA GLU A 27 7.44 -0.50 12.25
C GLU A 27 7.02 0.97 12.08
N LYS A 28 6.03 1.44 12.83
CA LYS A 28 5.62 2.86 12.79
C LYS A 28 6.77 3.79 13.19
N VAL A 29 7.53 3.45 14.23
CA VAL A 29 8.71 4.23 14.66
C VAL A 29 9.78 4.24 13.57
N MET A 30 10.08 3.10 12.94
CA MET A 30 11.08 3.00 11.87
C MET A 30 10.70 3.87 10.68
N ILE A 31 9.45 3.79 10.21
CA ILE A 31 8.97 4.60 9.09
C ILE A 31 8.95 6.09 9.47
N ALA A 32 8.47 6.44 10.66
CA ALA A 32 8.47 7.81 11.15
C ALA A 32 9.90 8.39 11.22
N SER A 33 10.88 7.61 11.71
CA SER A 33 12.29 8.02 11.77
C SER A 33 12.88 8.30 10.40
N ALA A 34 12.57 7.46 9.41
CA ALA A 34 13.02 7.66 8.03
C ALA A 34 12.44 8.96 7.43
N LEU A 35 11.17 9.28 7.74
CA LEU A 35 10.49 10.46 7.22
C LEU A 35 10.93 11.79 7.88
N ILE A 36 11.54 11.76 9.07
CA ILE A 36 12.03 12.99 9.76
C ILE A 36 12.98 13.78 8.86
N HIS A 37 13.82 13.10 8.10
CA HIS A 37 14.81 13.72 7.20
C HIS A 37 14.25 14.20 5.87
N LYS A 38 12.91 14.08 5.66
CA LYS A 38 12.24 14.46 4.41
C LYS A 38 12.95 13.89 3.17
N PRO A 39 13.14 12.56 3.11
CA PRO A 39 13.85 11.93 2.01
C PRO A 39 13.15 12.17 0.68
N LYS A 40 13.88 12.10 -0.42
CA LYS A 40 13.29 12.11 -1.77
C LYS A 40 12.79 10.72 -2.17
N ILE A 41 13.39 9.68 -1.64
CA ILE A 41 13.03 8.27 -1.90
C ILE A 41 12.94 7.55 -0.56
N LEU A 42 11.85 6.83 -0.35
CA LEU A 42 11.65 5.92 0.78
C LEU A 42 11.50 4.49 0.23
N LEU A 43 12.36 3.61 0.68
CA LEU A 43 12.27 2.18 0.38
C LEU A 43 11.68 1.44 1.58
N LEU A 44 10.60 0.71 1.36
CA LEU A 44 9.91 -0.13 2.34
C LEU A 44 9.99 -1.58 1.85
N ASP A 45 10.81 -2.38 2.52
CA ASP A 45 10.99 -3.80 2.17
C ASP A 45 10.26 -4.66 3.21
N GLU A 46 9.10 -5.23 2.82
CA GLU A 46 8.19 -6.03 3.66
C GLU A 46 7.78 -5.36 4.99
N SER A 47 8.03 -4.05 5.15
CA SER A 47 7.88 -3.31 6.41
C SER A 47 6.43 -3.17 6.88
N ILE A 48 5.46 -3.35 5.99
CA ILE A 48 4.03 -3.19 6.35
C ILE A 48 3.26 -4.51 6.39
N TYR A 49 3.89 -5.62 6.02
CA TYR A 49 3.26 -6.94 5.91
C TYR A 49 2.60 -7.40 7.22
N LYS A 50 3.28 -7.21 8.36
CA LYS A 50 2.81 -7.69 9.67
C LYS A 50 1.87 -6.73 10.41
N LEU A 51 1.52 -5.62 9.79
CA LEU A 51 0.65 -4.61 10.39
C LEU A 51 -0.82 -5.01 10.27
N ASN A 52 -1.60 -4.66 11.29
CA ASN A 52 -3.05 -4.76 11.20
C ASN A 52 -3.62 -3.72 10.20
N ALA A 53 -4.84 -3.93 9.75
CA ALA A 53 -5.49 -3.08 8.73
C ALA A 53 -5.58 -1.60 9.15
N SER A 54 -5.79 -1.32 10.44
CA SER A 54 -5.86 0.06 10.96
C SER A 54 -4.52 0.77 10.85
N ASP A 55 -3.43 0.11 11.24
CA ASP A 55 -2.08 0.67 11.17
C ASP A 55 -1.59 0.80 9.72
N LYS A 56 -1.88 -0.18 8.84
CA LYS A 56 -1.64 -0.06 7.40
C LYS A 56 -2.32 1.19 6.83
N LYS A 57 -3.60 1.37 7.12
CA LYS A 57 -4.38 2.54 6.65
C LYS A 57 -3.80 3.86 7.16
N LEU A 58 -3.37 3.92 8.42
CA LEU A 58 -2.72 5.09 9.00
C LEU A 58 -1.42 5.42 8.28
N ILE A 59 -0.54 4.43 8.10
CA ILE A 59 0.76 4.58 7.44
C ILE A 59 0.58 5.07 6.00
N PHE A 60 -0.27 4.42 5.21
CA PHE A 60 -0.52 4.83 3.82
C PHE A 60 -1.08 6.25 3.74
N LYS A 61 -1.96 6.64 4.67
CA LYS A 61 -2.46 8.03 4.74
C LYS A 61 -1.30 9.02 4.95
N VAL A 62 -0.42 8.77 5.93
CA VAL A 62 0.72 9.65 6.20
C VAL A 62 1.69 9.67 5.03
N LEU A 63 1.98 8.52 4.42
CA LEU A 63 2.85 8.42 3.25
C LEU A 63 2.31 9.24 2.06
N LYS A 64 1.00 9.19 1.79
CA LYS A 64 0.36 10.03 0.75
C LYS A 64 0.44 11.52 1.05
N GLU A 65 0.31 11.92 2.32
CA GLU A 65 0.52 13.31 2.71
C GLU A 65 1.96 13.75 2.40
N TYR A 66 2.96 12.92 2.76
CA TYR A 66 4.38 13.20 2.48
C TYR A 66 4.70 13.23 0.98
N GLN A 67 4.11 12.34 0.18
CA GLN A 67 4.24 12.39 -1.29
C GLN A 67 3.79 13.75 -1.85
N LYS A 68 2.63 14.23 -1.39
CA LYS A 68 2.09 15.53 -1.86
C LYS A 68 2.92 16.71 -1.39
N GLU A 69 3.32 16.71 -0.12
CA GLU A 69 3.99 17.85 0.52
C GLU A 69 5.47 17.95 0.14
N TYR A 70 6.18 16.81 0.09
CA TYR A 70 7.64 16.77 -0.10
C TYR A 70 8.09 16.13 -1.42
N LYS A 71 7.16 15.77 -2.31
CA LYS A 71 7.43 15.05 -3.56
C LYS A 71 8.20 13.74 -3.30
N LEU A 72 7.85 13.03 -2.25
CA LEU A 72 8.45 11.76 -1.86
C LEU A 72 8.13 10.68 -2.90
N THR A 73 9.13 9.97 -3.38
CA THR A 73 8.96 8.72 -4.13
C THR A 73 8.99 7.56 -3.15
N ILE A 74 8.00 6.68 -3.21
CA ILE A 74 7.92 5.49 -2.36
C ILE A 74 8.12 4.26 -3.23
N ILE A 75 9.05 3.40 -2.81
CA ILE A 75 9.25 2.06 -3.39
C ILE A 75 8.86 1.06 -2.31
N LEU A 76 7.77 0.34 -2.55
CA LEU A 76 7.27 -0.70 -1.66
C LEU A 76 7.56 -2.07 -2.27
N ILE A 77 8.31 -2.89 -1.54
CA ILE A 77 8.53 -4.30 -1.88
C ILE A 77 7.60 -5.11 -0.99
N THR A 78 6.75 -5.90 -1.62
CA THR A 78 5.78 -6.75 -0.92
C THR A 78 5.43 -7.97 -1.77
N HIS A 79 5.01 -9.05 -1.11
CA HIS A 79 4.38 -10.20 -1.74
C HIS A 79 2.84 -10.19 -1.57
N ASP A 80 2.29 -9.20 -0.85
CA ASP A 80 0.86 -9.01 -0.64
C ASP A 80 0.32 -7.99 -1.65
N LEU A 81 -0.50 -8.46 -2.60
CA LEU A 81 -1.08 -7.59 -3.62
C LEU A 81 -2.06 -6.56 -3.06
N GLU A 82 -2.64 -6.78 -1.88
CA GLU A 82 -3.48 -5.76 -1.21
C GLU A 82 -2.69 -4.48 -0.94
N ASP A 83 -1.41 -4.59 -0.60
CA ASP A 83 -0.56 -3.44 -0.33
C ASP A 83 -0.28 -2.60 -1.60
N THR A 84 -0.41 -3.20 -2.79
CA THR A 84 -0.15 -2.53 -4.07
C THR A 84 -1.35 -1.73 -4.60
N LEU A 85 -2.55 -1.88 -4.03
CA LEU A 85 -3.76 -1.17 -4.49
C LEU A 85 -3.62 0.36 -4.46
N LEU A 86 -2.75 0.87 -3.59
CA LEU A 86 -2.50 2.30 -3.44
C LEU A 86 -1.30 2.82 -4.24
N SER A 87 -0.59 1.94 -4.98
CA SER A 87 0.53 2.34 -5.83
C SER A 87 0.05 2.96 -7.15
N ASP A 88 0.91 3.72 -7.80
CA ASP A 88 0.67 4.27 -9.13
C ASP A 88 1.12 3.25 -10.21
N ASN A 89 2.26 2.61 -9.98
CA ASN A 89 2.86 1.63 -10.87
C ASN A 89 3.21 0.37 -10.10
N ILE A 90 3.17 -0.77 -10.77
CA ILE A 90 3.56 -2.08 -10.24
C ILE A 90 4.65 -2.68 -11.12
N LEU A 91 5.70 -3.16 -10.47
CA LEU A 91 6.77 -3.91 -11.07
C LEU A 91 6.75 -5.33 -10.49
N VAL A 92 6.60 -6.34 -11.34
CA VAL A 92 6.57 -7.75 -10.94
C VAL A 92 7.91 -8.40 -11.26
N LEU A 93 8.50 -9.00 -10.23
CA LEU A 93 9.74 -9.77 -10.33
C LEU A 93 9.44 -11.27 -10.24
N ASP A 94 10.00 -12.05 -11.17
CA ASP A 94 10.06 -13.51 -11.08
C ASP A 94 11.47 -13.98 -11.40
N LYS A 95 12.03 -14.82 -10.54
CA LYS A 95 13.38 -15.40 -10.67
C LYS A 95 14.46 -14.35 -10.99
N GLY A 96 14.38 -13.20 -10.33
CA GLY A 96 15.34 -12.10 -10.48
C GLY A 96 15.20 -11.30 -11.78
N LYS A 97 14.11 -11.48 -12.53
CA LYS A 97 13.84 -10.73 -13.78
C LYS A 97 12.55 -9.95 -13.66
N ILE A 98 12.51 -8.76 -14.27
CA ILE A 98 11.28 -8.00 -14.43
C ILE A 98 10.43 -8.72 -15.47
N VAL A 99 9.25 -9.19 -15.07
CA VAL A 99 8.31 -9.89 -15.95
C VAL A 99 7.11 -9.04 -16.36
N MET A 100 6.79 -8.02 -15.53
CA MET A 100 5.77 -7.01 -15.82
C MET A 100 6.19 -5.67 -15.22
N TYR A 101 5.87 -4.56 -15.89
CA TYR A 101 5.99 -3.20 -15.35
C TYR A 101 5.03 -2.28 -16.11
N ASP A 102 4.04 -1.76 -15.42
CA ASP A 102 3.09 -0.77 -15.96
C ASP A 102 2.32 -0.10 -14.81
N THR A 103 1.35 0.74 -15.15
CA THR A 103 0.38 1.26 -14.18
C THR A 103 -0.40 0.11 -13.54
N LYS A 104 -0.89 0.29 -12.32
CA LYS A 104 -1.66 -0.75 -11.62
C LYS A 104 -2.89 -1.20 -12.42
N GLU A 105 -3.55 -0.26 -13.11
CA GLU A 105 -4.73 -0.55 -13.93
C GLU A 105 -4.44 -1.60 -14.99
N LYS A 106 -3.32 -1.46 -15.71
CA LYS A 106 -2.91 -2.40 -16.75
C LYS A 106 -2.42 -3.72 -16.17
N ILE A 107 -1.65 -3.66 -15.07
CA ILE A 107 -1.16 -4.88 -14.40
C ILE A 107 -2.31 -5.76 -13.93
N TYR A 108 -3.35 -5.15 -13.34
CA TYR A 108 -4.51 -5.91 -12.84
C TYR A 108 -5.48 -6.35 -13.91
N GLN A 109 -5.41 -5.82 -15.13
CA GLN A 109 -6.14 -6.31 -16.30
C GLN A 109 -5.46 -7.50 -17.01
N ASP A 110 -4.17 -7.72 -16.73
CA ASP A 110 -3.39 -8.77 -17.38
C ASP A 110 -3.52 -10.10 -16.61
N GLU A 111 -4.10 -11.12 -17.25
CA GLU A 111 -4.22 -12.48 -16.70
C GLU A 111 -2.86 -13.12 -16.33
N LYS A 112 -1.75 -12.56 -16.82
CA LYS A 112 -0.40 -13.06 -16.53
C LYS A 112 -0.10 -13.03 -15.04
N LEU A 113 -0.67 -12.08 -14.31
CA LEU A 113 -0.48 -11.96 -12.87
C LEU A 113 -0.99 -13.22 -12.12
N GLU A 114 -2.17 -13.71 -12.48
CA GLU A 114 -2.72 -14.95 -11.92
C GLU A 114 -1.94 -16.19 -12.38
N LYS A 115 -1.50 -16.22 -13.65
CA LYS A 115 -0.66 -17.30 -14.19
C LYS A 115 0.71 -17.41 -13.50
N LEU A 116 1.20 -16.31 -12.91
CA LEU A 116 2.40 -16.27 -12.07
C LEU A 116 2.14 -16.76 -10.63
N GLY A 117 0.88 -17.09 -10.28
CA GLY A 117 0.50 -17.62 -8.98
C GLY A 117 0.12 -16.57 -7.94
N PHE A 118 -0.03 -15.31 -8.33
CA PHE A 118 -0.50 -14.28 -7.42
C PHE A 118 -2.00 -14.36 -7.20
N ASN A 119 -2.42 -14.21 -5.95
CA ASN A 119 -3.84 -14.06 -5.59
C ASN A 119 -4.25 -12.61 -5.73
N LEU A 120 -5.13 -12.31 -6.67
CA LEU A 120 -5.66 -10.95 -6.85
C LEU A 120 -6.41 -10.48 -5.59
N PRO A 121 -6.32 -9.19 -5.24
CA PRO A 121 -7.13 -8.57 -4.21
C PRO A 121 -8.63 -8.81 -4.43
N PHE A 122 -9.37 -8.91 -3.33
CA PHE A 122 -10.81 -9.16 -3.40
C PHE A 122 -11.54 -8.15 -4.28
N ILE A 123 -11.24 -6.86 -4.13
CA ILE A 123 -11.90 -5.80 -4.89
C ILE A 123 -11.62 -5.90 -6.39
N VAL A 124 -10.43 -6.35 -6.79
CA VAL A 124 -10.06 -6.57 -8.19
C VAL A 124 -10.83 -7.76 -8.76
N LYS A 125 -10.88 -8.90 -8.02
CA LYS A 125 -11.68 -10.07 -8.43
C LYS A 125 -13.17 -9.74 -8.56
N LEU A 126 -13.69 -8.98 -7.60
CA LEU A 126 -15.08 -8.52 -7.63
C LEU A 126 -15.32 -7.65 -8.87
N SER A 127 -14.43 -6.70 -9.16
CA SER A 127 -14.54 -5.85 -10.35
C SER A 127 -14.53 -6.66 -11.64
N HIS A 128 -13.60 -7.63 -11.78
CA HIS A 128 -13.57 -8.52 -12.94
C HIS A 128 -14.89 -9.27 -13.12
N ASN A 129 -15.43 -9.84 -12.04
CA ASN A 129 -16.71 -10.56 -12.10
C ASN A 129 -17.87 -9.63 -12.49
N LEU A 130 -17.95 -8.43 -11.92
CA LEU A 130 -19.00 -7.47 -12.26
C LEU A 130 -18.87 -6.94 -13.70
N MET A 131 -17.67 -6.85 -14.25
CA MET A 131 -17.44 -6.52 -15.66
C MET A 131 -17.99 -7.60 -16.60
N LEU A 132 -17.95 -8.89 -16.23
CA LEU A 132 -18.54 -9.98 -17.01
C LEU A 132 -20.06 -9.87 -17.15
N TYR A 133 -20.72 -9.14 -16.25
CA TYR A 133 -22.17 -8.88 -16.28
C TYR A 133 -22.51 -7.46 -16.76
N ASP A 134 -21.54 -6.75 -17.33
CA ASP A 134 -21.68 -5.34 -17.79
C ASP A 134 -22.11 -4.37 -16.69
N LEU A 135 -21.87 -4.71 -15.40
CA LEU A 135 -22.19 -3.86 -14.25
C LEU A 135 -21.08 -2.84 -13.95
N LEU A 136 -19.85 -3.10 -14.37
CA LEU A 136 -18.72 -2.18 -14.29
C LEU A 136 -18.03 -2.04 -15.64
N ASP A 137 -17.47 -0.86 -15.89
CA ASP A 137 -16.76 -0.50 -17.11
C ASP A 137 -15.24 -0.72 -17.04
N LYS A 138 -14.70 -0.88 -15.83
CA LYS A 138 -13.26 -1.06 -15.57
C LYS A 138 -13.03 -1.73 -14.23
N VAL A 139 -11.77 -2.04 -13.93
CA VAL A 139 -11.35 -2.49 -12.60
C VAL A 139 -11.32 -1.29 -11.64
N TYR A 140 -11.94 -1.44 -10.49
CA TYR A 140 -11.92 -0.49 -9.38
C TYR A 140 -11.04 -1.04 -8.25
N PHE A 141 -10.43 -0.14 -7.48
CA PHE A 141 -9.44 -0.48 -6.45
C PHE A 141 -9.91 -0.10 -5.05
N ASP A 142 -11.09 0.47 -4.94
CA ASP A 142 -11.73 0.84 -3.67
C ASP A 142 -13.19 0.42 -3.67
N SER A 143 -13.65 -0.12 -2.54
CA SER A 143 -15.03 -0.60 -2.41
C SER A 143 -16.07 0.53 -2.45
N GLY A 144 -15.71 1.73 -1.97
CA GLY A 144 -16.59 2.90 -2.05
C GLY A 144 -16.86 3.28 -3.50
N GLU A 145 -15.81 3.33 -4.35
CA GLU A 145 -15.96 3.63 -5.78
C GLU A 145 -16.87 2.61 -6.49
N VAL A 146 -16.76 1.31 -6.13
CA VAL A 146 -17.65 0.28 -6.68
C VAL A 146 -19.09 0.51 -6.23
N MET A 147 -19.30 0.83 -4.95
CA MET A 147 -20.64 1.11 -4.42
C MET A 147 -21.27 2.33 -5.08
N ASP A 148 -20.54 3.43 -5.19
CA ASP A 148 -21.02 4.67 -5.84
C ASP A 148 -21.39 4.45 -7.31
N LYS A 149 -20.70 3.50 -7.99
CA LYS A 149 -21.02 3.15 -9.38
C LYS A 149 -22.27 2.28 -9.49
N LEU A 150 -22.50 1.37 -8.56
CA LEU A 150 -23.64 0.45 -8.59
C LEU A 150 -24.92 1.03 -8.01
N TRP A 151 -24.79 1.99 -7.08
CA TRP A 151 -25.92 2.70 -6.41
C TRP A 151 -25.67 4.20 -6.42
N PRO A 152 -25.86 4.86 -7.59
CA PRO A 152 -25.65 6.30 -7.74
C PRO A 152 -26.68 7.16 -6.99
#